data_a1d8311629f913ac9c99b7d3cd0b4af8
#
_entry.id   a1d8311629f913ac9c99b7d3cd0b4af8
#
_cell.length_a   1.000
_cell.length_b   1.000
_cell.length_c   1.000
_cell.angle_alpha   90.00
_cell.angle_beta   90.00
_cell.angle_gamma   90.00
#
_symmetry.space_group_name_H-M   'P 1'
#
loop_
_entity.id
_entity.type
_entity.pdbx_description
1 polymer ?
#
loop_
_entity_poly.entity_id
_entity_poly.type
_entity_poly.pdbx_seq_one_letter_code
_entity_poly.pdbx_strand_id
1 'polypeptide(L)'
;ELFEITHLGFRGEALPSIASVSRFKLCTRQQQDLEGWEIRIDGGLEHEPRSSGVSPGTAIEVADLFYNTPARRKFLKSAETEASHVEHQIRLHALAYPQVRFAYKRDDQLVFDLPATADLRVRISALTDAATAAALIPIETTIGPGISITGFLLPLSEARRTRKGQYVFMNTRPVEDQLINRAIRDGYGGFPTGLHPALFLYMEVEP
;
A
#
# COMPACT_ATOMS: atom_id res chain seq x y z
N GLU A 1 -20.22 14.54 -3.76
CA GLU A 1 -18.89 14.61 -4.46
C GLU A 1 -17.78 13.86 -3.71
N LEU A 2 -17.75 13.83 -2.35
CA LEU A 2 -16.77 13.04 -1.58
C LEU A 2 -17.04 11.53 -1.59
N PHE A 3 -18.25 11.10 -1.88
CA PHE A 3 -18.69 9.70 -1.90
C PHE A 3 -18.47 9.00 -3.24
N GLU A 4 -18.06 9.72 -4.29
CA GLU A 4 -17.81 9.17 -5.64
C GLU A 4 -16.32 9.03 -5.98
N ILE A 5 -15.42 9.09 -4.98
CA ILE A 5 -13.98 8.97 -5.23
C ILE A 5 -13.64 7.52 -5.50
N THR A 6 -13.52 7.16 -6.77
CA THR A 6 -13.11 5.84 -7.25
C THR A 6 -11.59 5.67 -7.34
N HIS A 7 -10.81 6.74 -7.13
CA HIS A 7 -9.35 6.75 -7.25
C HIS A 7 -8.67 6.94 -5.89
N LEU A 8 -7.49 6.34 -5.69
CA LEU A 8 -6.70 6.50 -4.47
C LEU A 8 -6.28 7.95 -4.21
N GLY A 9 -5.89 8.67 -5.27
CA GLY A 9 -5.55 10.09 -5.21
C GLY A 9 -6.74 10.96 -5.58
N PHE A 10 -7.08 11.94 -4.74
CA PHE A 10 -8.24 12.80 -4.93
C PHE A 10 -7.91 14.31 -4.92
N ARG A 11 -6.70 14.73 -4.49
CA ARG A 11 -6.32 16.15 -4.42
C ARG A 11 -5.36 16.61 -5.52
N GLY A 12 -4.77 15.68 -6.30
CA GLY A 12 -3.78 16.02 -7.33
C GLY A 12 -2.46 16.60 -6.79
N GLU A 13 -2.27 16.65 -5.46
CA GLU A 13 -1.18 17.38 -4.80
C GLU A 13 0.04 16.52 -4.45
N ALA A 14 -0.07 15.18 -4.55
CA ALA A 14 0.99 14.30 -4.08
C ALA A 14 2.29 14.47 -4.86
N LEU A 15 2.25 14.38 -6.19
CA LEU A 15 3.44 14.51 -7.04
C LEU A 15 4.07 15.90 -6.95
N PRO A 16 3.33 17.02 -7.04
CA PRO A 16 3.89 18.35 -6.83
C PRO A 16 4.54 18.51 -5.45
N SER A 17 3.93 17.99 -4.39
CA SER A 17 4.50 18.06 -3.04
C SER A 17 5.80 17.27 -2.91
N ILE A 18 5.91 16.10 -3.53
CA ILE A 18 7.16 15.31 -3.58
C ILE A 18 8.21 16.05 -4.41
N ALA A 19 7.85 16.55 -5.59
CA ALA A 19 8.75 17.24 -6.50
C ALA A 19 9.34 18.53 -5.90
N SER A 20 8.57 19.24 -5.06
CA SER A 20 9.02 20.46 -4.40
C SER A 20 10.18 20.25 -3.41
N VAL A 21 10.40 19.00 -2.94
CA VAL A 21 11.40 18.68 -1.93
C VAL A 21 12.40 17.60 -2.37
N SER A 22 12.47 17.31 -3.65
CA SER A 22 13.33 16.25 -4.20
C SER A 22 13.88 16.63 -5.57
N ARG A 23 14.75 15.80 -6.13
CA ARG A 23 15.03 15.74 -7.56
C ARG A 23 14.06 14.76 -8.18
N PHE A 24 13.03 15.29 -8.82
CA PHE A 24 11.92 14.53 -9.36
C PHE A 24 12.03 14.40 -10.88
N LYS A 25 11.82 13.20 -11.39
CA LYS A 25 11.74 12.93 -12.81
C LYS A 25 10.56 12.01 -13.09
N LEU A 26 9.75 12.36 -14.07
CA LEU A 26 8.65 11.55 -14.57
C LEU A 26 8.84 11.35 -16.07
N CYS A 27 8.81 10.10 -16.50
CA CYS A 27 8.78 9.72 -17.91
C CYS A 27 7.50 8.96 -18.19
N THR A 28 6.77 9.33 -19.22
CA THR A 28 5.50 8.68 -19.55
C THR A 28 5.27 8.60 -21.05
N ARG A 29 4.65 7.52 -21.51
CA ARG A 29 4.17 7.34 -22.88
C ARG A 29 2.88 6.53 -22.90
N GLN A 30 1.90 6.96 -23.65
CA GLN A 30 0.71 6.17 -23.93
C GLN A 30 1.05 5.07 -24.96
N GLN A 31 0.26 3.97 -24.94
CA GLN A 31 0.56 2.82 -25.80
C GLN A 31 0.45 3.12 -27.30
N GLN A 32 -0.43 4.04 -27.66
CA GLN A 32 -0.68 4.47 -29.04
C GLN A 32 0.27 5.58 -29.52
N ASP A 33 1.02 6.23 -28.62
CA ASP A 33 1.89 7.35 -28.97
C ASP A 33 3.25 6.85 -29.49
N LEU A 34 3.82 7.53 -30.48
CA LEU A 34 5.16 7.25 -31.00
C LEU A 34 6.25 7.74 -30.05
N GLU A 35 5.99 8.84 -29.34
CA GLU A 35 6.92 9.51 -28.45
C GLU A 35 6.36 9.60 -27.04
N GLY A 36 7.25 9.53 -26.07
CA GLY A 36 6.96 9.82 -24.67
C GLY A 36 7.44 11.19 -24.26
N TRP A 37 7.14 11.56 -23.03
CA TRP A 37 7.51 12.83 -22.42
C TRP A 37 8.31 12.63 -21.15
N GLU A 38 9.29 13.48 -20.92
CA GLU A 38 10.06 13.59 -19.69
C GLU A 38 9.79 14.94 -19.05
N ILE A 39 9.43 14.94 -17.77
CA ILE A 39 9.29 16.12 -16.90
C ILE A 39 10.33 16.00 -15.80
N ARG A 40 11.07 17.09 -15.53
CA ARG A 40 12.01 17.21 -14.43
C ARG A 40 11.66 18.39 -13.55
N ILE A 41 11.74 18.17 -12.23
CA ILE A 41 11.50 19.20 -11.22
C ILE A 41 12.58 19.06 -10.15
N ASP A 42 13.39 20.08 -9.95
CA ASP A 42 14.46 20.11 -8.97
C ASP A 42 14.09 21.05 -7.81
N GLY A 43 13.60 20.48 -6.70
CA GLY A 43 13.23 21.25 -5.50
C GLY A 43 12.14 22.29 -5.74
N GLY A 44 11.21 21.99 -6.65
CA GLY A 44 10.13 22.87 -7.07
C GLY A 44 10.43 23.73 -8.32
N LEU A 45 11.68 23.72 -8.82
CA LEU A 45 12.03 24.35 -10.08
C LEU A 45 11.70 23.42 -11.24
N GLU A 46 10.69 23.78 -12.03
CA GLU A 46 10.27 23.02 -13.20
C GLU A 46 11.20 23.30 -14.39
N HIS A 47 11.62 22.24 -15.08
CA HIS A 47 12.32 22.30 -16.34
C HIS A 47 11.33 22.12 -17.50
N GLU A 48 11.67 22.62 -18.67
CA GLU A 48 10.81 22.44 -19.85
C GLU A 48 10.65 20.94 -20.16
N PRO A 49 9.41 20.46 -20.37
CA PRO A 49 9.15 19.10 -20.81
C PRO A 49 9.85 18.80 -22.13
N ARG A 50 10.38 17.60 -22.27
CA ARG A 50 11.05 17.17 -23.50
C ARG A 50 10.58 15.78 -23.96
N SER A 51 10.68 15.59 -25.25
CA SER A 51 10.43 14.28 -25.86
C SER A 51 11.42 13.24 -25.34
N SER A 52 10.94 12.01 -25.13
CA SER A 52 11.73 10.92 -24.58
C SER A 52 11.35 9.57 -25.21
N GLY A 53 12.35 8.79 -25.59
CA GLY A 53 12.20 7.46 -26.20
C GLY A 53 11.88 6.34 -25.20
N VAL A 54 10.96 6.57 -24.26
CA VAL A 54 10.60 5.58 -23.23
C VAL A 54 9.57 4.57 -23.73
N SER A 55 9.53 3.40 -23.10
CA SER A 55 8.48 2.39 -23.35
C SER A 55 7.11 2.88 -22.85
N PRO A 56 5.98 2.34 -23.38
CA PRO A 56 4.65 2.66 -22.85
C PRO A 56 4.56 2.40 -21.36
N GLY A 57 3.90 3.32 -20.64
CA GLY A 57 3.77 3.32 -19.20
C GLY A 57 4.30 4.59 -18.57
N THR A 58 4.43 4.59 -17.24
CA THR A 58 4.95 5.74 -16.48
C THR A 58 6.04 5.27 -15.53
N ALA A 59 7.18 5.97 -15.57
CA ALA A 59 8.29 5.80 -14.63
C ALA A 59 8.46 7.09 -13.84
N ILE A 60 8.54 6.97 -12.51
CA ILE A 60 8.78 8.09 -11.61
C ILE A 60 10.06 7.81 -10.82
N GLU A 61 10.96 8.78 -10.82
CA GLU A 61 12.19 8.76 -10.06
C GLU A 61 12.18 9.91 -9.06
N VAL A 62 12.42 9.59 -7.79
CA VAL A 62 12.54 10.57 -6.70
C VAL A 62 13.91 10.38 -6.07
N ALA A 63 14.82 11.32 -6.28
CA ALA A 63 16.16 11.30 -5.74
C ALA A 63 16.37 12.45 -4.73
N ASP A 64 17.34 12.29 -3.85
CA ASP A 64 17.76 13.31 -2.90
C ASP A 64 16.61 13.95 -2.09
N LEU A 65 15.70 13.12 -1.59
CA LEU A 65 14.54 13.58 -0.81
C LEU A 65 14.97 14.50 0.34
N PHE A 66 14.31 15.67 0.42
CA PHE A 66 14.57 16.73 1.39
C PHE A 66 15.95 17.42 1.29
N TYR A 67 16.62 17.37 0.13
CA TYR A 67 17.92 18.02 -0.04
C TYR A 67 17.86 19.55 0.18
N ASN A 68 16.75 20.17 -0.20
CA ASN A 68 16.47 21.61 -0.06
C ASN A 68 15.72 21.96 1.25
N THR A 69 15.41 20.99 2.09
CA THR A 69 14.68 21.17 3.35
C THR A 69 15.41 20.47 4.51
N PRO A 70 16.57 21.01 4.98
CA PRO A 70 17.41 20.33 5.96
C PRO A 70 16.70 19.98 7.27
N ALA A 71 15.74 20.83 7.71
CA ALA A 71 14.95 20.57 8.90
C ALA A 71 14.13 19.27 8.76
N ARG A 72 13.48 19.04 7.61
CA ARG A 72 12.74 17.80 7.34
C ARG A 72 13.67 16.60 7.20
N ARG A 73 14.83 16.77 6.54
CA ARG A 73 15.83 15.71 6.37
C ARG A 73 16.30 15.11 7.69
N LYS A 74 16.41 15.92 8.76
CA LYS A 74 16.79 15.45 10.11
C LYS A 74 15.77 14.50 10.76
N PHE A 75 14.53 14.49 10.29
CA PHE A 75 13.49 13.56 10.79
C PHE A 75 13.46 12.22 10.08
N LEU A 76 14.18 12.06 8.96
CA LEU A 76 14.36 10.76 8.34
C LEU A 76 15.04 9.80 9.32
N LYS A 77 14.53 8.60 9.37
CA LYS A 77 15.14 7.50 10.14
C LYS A 77 16.32 6.92 9.36
N SER A 78 16.88 5.84 9.85
CA SER A 78 17.90 5.11 9.09
C SER A 78 17.30 4.59 7.77
N ALA A 79 18.15 4.44 6.74
CA ALA A 79 17.72 3.92 5.44
C ALA A 79 16.98 2.57 5.55
N GLU A 80 17.41 1.72 6.48
CA GLU A 80 16.77 0.43 6.79
C GLU A 80 15.33 0.61 7.31
N THR A 81 15.14 1.58 8.22
CA THR A 81 13.82 1.86 8.78
C THR A 81 12.89 2.43 7.72
N GLU A 82 13.36 3.38 6.91
CA GLU A 82 12.57 3.96 5.83
C GLU A 82 12.24 2.91 4.76
N ALA A 83 13.18 2.05 4.38
CA ALA A 83 12.94 0.95 3.46
C ALA A 83 11.88 -0.02 3.99
N SER A 84 11.87 -0.30 5.30
CA SER A 84 10.84 -1.12 5.93
C SER A 84 9.45 -0.48 5.87
N HIS A 85 9.37 0.85 6.01
CA HIS A 85 8.11 1.59 5.86
C HIS A 85 7.62 1.55 4.40
N VAL A 86 8.53 1.74 3.43
CA VAL A 86 8.20 1.64 2.00
C VAL A 86 7.68 0.24 1.66
N GLU A 87 8.38 -0.80 2.09
CA GLU A 87 7.97 -2.18 1.87
C GLU A 87 6.58 -2.45 2.46
N HIS A 88 6.33 -1.97 3.69
CA HIS A 88 5.02 -2.11 4.33
C HIS A 88 3.90 -1.46 3.51
N GLN A 89 4.12 -0.25 3.00
CA GLN A 89 3.15 0.44 2.14
C GLN A 89 2.88 -0.33 0.84
N ILE A 90 3.92 -0.87 0.20
CA ILE A 90 3.75 -1.68 -1.01
C ILE A 90 2.94 -2.95 -0.70
N ARG A 91 3.20 -3.61 0.42
CA ARG A 91 2.42 -4.78 0.88
C ARG A 91 0.94 -4.44 1.10
N LEU A 92 0.63 -3.30 1.72
CA LEU A 92 -0.75 -2.83 1.90
C LEU A 92 -1.45 -2.65 0.55
N HIS A 93 -0.80 -1.98 -0.41
CA HIS A 93 -1.37 -1.82 -1.75
C HIS A 93 -1.51 -3.15 -2.50
N ALA A 94 -0.54 -4.04 -2.37
CA ALA A 94 -0.62 -5.37 -2.99
C ALA A 94 -1.76 -6.22 -2.43
N LEU A 95 -2.07 -6.08 -1.14
CA LEU A 95 -3.22 -6.74 -0.50
C LEU A 95 -4.55 -6.09 -0.92
N ALA A 96 -4.61 -4.76 -1.04
CA ALA A 96 -5.81 -4.04 -1.46
C ALA A 96 -6.16 -4.28 -2.95
N TYR A 97 -5.14 -4.52 -3.80
CA TYR A 97 -5.29 -4.66 -5.26
C TYR A 97 -4.64 -5.96 -5.76
N PRO A 98 -5.18 -7.15 -5.39
CA PRO A 98 -4.58 -8.42 -5.78
C PRO A 98 -4.54 -8.63 -7.30
N GLN A 99 -5.45 -8.01 -8.06
CA GLN A 99 -5.50 -8.04 -9.53
C GLN A 99 -4.36 -7.26 -10.22
N VAL A 100 -3.56 -6.51 -9.46
CA VAL A 100 -2.38 -5.78 -9.96
C VAL A 100 -1.11 -6.56 -9.59
N ARG A 101 -0.16 -6.66 -10.52
CA ARG A 101 1.17 -7.19 -10.23
C ARG A 101 1.98 -6.14 -9.47
N PHE A 102 2.63 -6.57 -8.38
CA PHE A 102 3.57 -5.76 -7.62
C PHE A 102 4.94 -6.42 -7.59
N ALA A 103 5.98 -5.70 -7.98
CA ALA A 103 7.36 -6.12 -7.82
C ALA A 103 8.11 -5.05 -7.00
N TYR A 104 8.82 -5.47 -5.97
CA TYR A 104 9.62 -4.60 -5.13
C TYR A 104 11.08 -5.05 -5.12
N LYS A 105 11.95 -4.10 -5.42
CA LYS A 105 13.39 -4.27 -5.33
C LYS A 105 13.97 -3.30 -4.30
N ARG A 106 14.98 -3.73 -3.58
CA ARG A 106 15.77 -2.90 -2.69
C ARG A 106 17.25 -3.16 -2.98
N ASP A 107 18.02 -2.11 -3.19
CA ASP A 107 19.45 -2.20 -3.54
C ASP A 107 19.68 -3.20 -4.71
N ASP A 108 18.90 -3.05 -5.78
CA ASP A 108 18.86 -3.93 -6.96
C ASP A 108 18.49 -5.40 -6.70
N GLN A 109 18.25 -5.79 -5.46
CA GLN A 109 17.80 -7.14 -5.10
C GLN A 109 16.27 -7.23 -5.10
N LEU A 110 15.74 -8.25 -5.74
CA LEU A 110 14.30 -8.54 -5.73
C LEU A 110 13.88 -9.04 -4.33
N VAL A 111 13.04 -8.25 -3.65
CA VAL A 111 12.48 -8.62 -2.35
C VAL A 111 11.23 -9.48 -2.53
N PHE A 112 10.35 -9.09 -3.46
CA PHE A 112 9.22 -9.91 -3.89
C PHE A 112 8.75 -9.53 -5.31
N ASP A 113 8.13 -10.49 -5.97
CA ASP A 113 7.37 -10.33 -7.21
C ASP A 113 6.04 -11.05 -7.03
N LEU A 114 4.96 -10.29 -7.02
CA LEU A 114 3.60 -10.74 -6.74
C LEU A 114 2.78 -10.66 -8.03
N PRO A 115 2.60 -11.74 -8.77
CA PRO A 115 1.77 -11.75 -9.97
C PRO A 115 0.34 -11.29 -9.69
N ALA A 116 -0.33 -10.74 -10.68
CA ALA A 116 -1.76 -10.46 -10.60
C ALA A 116 -2.53 -11.76 -10.34
N THR A 117 -3.51 -11.71 -9.45
CA THR A 117 -4.39 -12.84 -9.13
C THR A 117 -5.78 -12.35 -8.79
N ALA A 118 -6.80 -13.15 -9.11
CA ALA A 118 -8.17 -12.92 -8.64
C ALA A 118 -8.42 -13.54 -7.27
N ASP A 119 -7.54 -14.44 -6.81
CA ASP A 119 -7.68 -15.13 -5.54
C ASP A 119 -6.87 -14.41 -4.45
N LEU A 120 -7.61 -13.82 -3.50
CA LEU A 120 -7.03 -13.12 -2.36
C LEU A 120 -6.19 -14.04 -1.46
N ARG A 121 -6.58 -15.31 -1.30
CA ARG A 121 -5.80 -16.29 -0.53
C ARG A 121 -4.41 -16.50 -1.15
N VAL A 122 -4.33 -16.58 -2.47
CA VAL A 122 -3.06 -16.69 -3.19
C VAL A 122 -2.19 -15.46 -2.94
N ARG A 123 -2.78 -14.26 -2.99
CA ARG A 123 -2.07 -13.02 -2.70
C ARG A 123 -1.54 -12.98 -1.26
N ILE A 124 -2.36 -13.31 -0.28
CA ILE A 124 -1.97 -13.35 1.13
C ILE A 124 -0.87 -14.38 1.35
N SER A 125 -1.02 -15.59 0.78
CA SER A 125 -0.02 -16.66 0.91
C SER A 125 1.34 -16.28 0.33
N ALA A 126 1.38 -15.48 -0.74
CA ALA A 126 2.62 -14.98 -1.33
C ALA A 126 3.32 -13.89 -0.47
N LEU A 127 2.61 -13.31 0.48
CA LEU A 127 3.11 -12.26 1.40
C LEU A 127 3.36 -12.74 2.83
N THR A 128 3.02 -13.99 3.12
CA THR A 128 3.14 -14.60 4.47
C THR A 128 3.99 -15.88 4.40
N ASP A 129 4.33 -16.43 5.56
CA ASP A 129 4.96 -17.74 5.64
C ASP A 129 3.95 -18.88 5.41
N ALA A 130 4.46 -20.09 5.12
CA ALA A 130 3.64 -21.24 4.80
C ALA A 130 2.70 -21.66 5.96
N ALA A 131 3.12 -21.48 7.22
CA ALA A 131 2.31 -21.82 8.39
C ALA A 131 1.12 -20.85 8.51
N THR A 132 1.37 -19.56 8.39
CA THR A 132 0.33 -18.51 8.36
C THR A 132 -0.64 -18.74 7.19
N ALA A 133 -0.14 -19.05 6.00
CA ALA A 133 -0.97 -19.31 4.81
C ALA A 133 -1.89 -20.54 5.01
N ALA A 134 -1.39 -21.60 5.65
CA ALA A 134 -2.17 -22.80 5.95
C ALA A 134 -3.25 -22.56 7.01
N ALA A 135 -3.01 -21.62 7.94
CA ALA A 135 -3.91 -21.32 9.06
C ALA A 135 -5.02 -20.32 8.71
N LEU A 136 -5.11 -19.81 7.47
CA LEU A 136 -6.12 -18.86 7.03
C LEU A 136 -7.52 -19.45 7.07
N ILE A 137 -8.40 -18.88 7.89
CA ILE A 137 -9.81 -19.24 8.05
C ILE A 137 -10.65 -18.20 7.31
N PRO A 138 -11.38 -18.56 6.24
CA PRO A 138 -12.16 -17.59 5.49
C PRO A 138 -13.32 -17.05 6.32
N ILE A 139 -13.64 -15.77 6.13
CA ILE A 139 -14.82 -15.12 6.67
C ILE A 139 -15.54 -14.38 5.56
N GLU A 140 -16.87 -14.52 5.54
CA GLU A 140 -17.76 -13.77 4.68
C GLU A 140 -19.05 -13.51 5.45
N THR A 141 -19.44 -12.25 5.58
CA THR A 141 -20.67 -11.87 6.27
C THR A 141 -21.18 -10.53 5.75
N THR A 142 -22.47 -10.31 5.87
CA THR A 142 -23.13 -9.04 5.54
C THR A 142 -23.84 -8.54 6.80
N ILE A 143 -23.62 -7.27 7.13
CA ILE A 143 -24.18 -6.61 8.30
C ILE A 143 -25.19 -5.56 7.84
N GLY A 144 -26.48 -5.87 7.92
CA GLY A 144 -27.53 -4.96 7.46
C GLY A 144 -27.44 -4.65 5.95
N PRO A 145 -28.20 -3.69 5.44
CA PRO A 145 -28.04 -3.23 4.08
C PRO A 145 -26.76 -2.39 3.94
N GLY A 146 -25.91 -2.75 2.97
CA GLY A 146 -24.79 -1.93 2.54
C GLY A 146 -23.44 -2.15 3.24
N ILE A 147 -23.27 -3.12 4.14
CA ILE A 147 -21.96 -3.46 4.71
C ILE A 147 -21.67 -4.93 4.48
N SER A 148 -20.63 -5.22 3.70
CA SER A 148 -20.08 -6.57 3.56
C SER A 148 -18.68 -6.65 4.17
N ILE A 149 -18.37 -7.79 4.77
CA ILE A 149 -17.07 -8.09 5.36
C ILE A 149 -16.61 -9.43 4.80
N THR A 150 -15.46 -9.42 4.15
CA THR A 150 -14.81 -10.62 3.63
C THR A 150 -13.35 -10.67 4.11
N GLY A 151 -12.73 -11.83 3.98
CA GLY A 151 -11.30 -11.96 4.24
C GLY A 151 -10.93 -13.23 4.98
N PHE A 152 -9.91 -13.11 5.85
CA PHE A 152 -9.37 -14.26 6.56
C PHE A 152 -9.00 -13.91 8.00
N LEU A 153 -9.38 -14.77 8.90
CA LEU A 153 -8.96 -14.76 10.30
C LEU A 153 -7.83 -15.78 10.49
N LEU A 154 -7.01 -15.56 11.51
CA LEU A 154 -6.04 -16.54 11.96
C LEU A 154 -6.39 -17.01 13.39
N PRO A 155 -6.09 -18.27 13.74
CA PRO A 155 -6.33 -18.77 15.08
C PRO A 155 -5.45 -18.04 16.12
N LEU A 156 -5.83 -18.15 17.40
CA LEU A 156 -5.11 -17.51 18.51
C LEU A 156 -3.64 -17.94 18.62
N SER A 157 -3.29 -19.12 18.12
CA SER A 157 -1.90 -19.60 18.03
C SER A 157 -1.01 -18.71 17.16
N GLU A 158 -1.60 -17.99 16.22
CA GLU A 158 -0.92 -17.05 15.31
C GLU A 158 -0.89 -15.61 15.84
N ALA A 159 -1.29 -15.40 17.10
CA ALA A 159 -1.31 -14.10 17.73
C ALA A 159 0.09 -13.47 17.78
N ARG A 160 0.15 -12.17 17.58
CA ARG A 160 1.39 -11.39 17.48
C ARG A 160 1.52 -10.43 18.66
N ARG A 161 2.76 -10.12 19.08
CA ARG A 161 3.04 -9.08 20.09
C ARG A 161 2.81 -7.67 19.59
N THR A 162 2.65 -7.50 18.29
CA THR A 162 2.40 -6.21 17.63
C THR A 162 1.21 -6.33 16.68
N ARG A 163 0.61 -5.20 16.30
CA ARG A 163 -0.50 -5.15 15.33
C ARG A 163 -0.06 -5.33 13.87
N LYS A 164 1.21 -5.58 13.60
CA LYS A 164 1.74 -5.74 12.22
C LYS A 164 1.11 -6.89 11.43
N GLY A 165 0.36 -7.78 12.09
CA GLY A 165 -0.41 -8.84 11.45
C GLY A 165 -1.89 -8.50 11.22
N GLN A 166 -2.34 -7.28 11.52
CA GLN A 166 -3.70 -6.83 11.30
C GLN A 166 -3.77 -5.99 10.04
N TYR A 167 -4.44 -6.51 9.02
CA TYR A 167 -4.67 -5.82 7.76
C TYR A 167 -6.17 -5.60 7.61
N VAL A 168 -6.60 -4.35 7.71
CA VAL A 168 -8.01 -3.97 7.60
C VAL A 168 -8.15 -2.96 6.49
N PHE A 169 -9.07 -3.22 5.58
CA PHE A 169 -9.36 -2.36 4.43
C PHE A 169 -10.84 -1.97 4.45
N MET A 170 -11.12 -0.72 4.14
CA MET A 170 -12.47 -0.20 3.92
C MET A 170 -12.51 0.43 2.52
N ASN A 171 -13.36 -0.11 1.65
CA ASN A 171 -13.44 0.30 0.25
C ASN A 171 -12.05 0.39 -0.39
N THR A 172 -11.26 -0.69 -0.26
CA THR A 172 -9.87 -0.86 -0.72
C THR A 172 -8.81 0.03 -0.06
N ARG A 173 -9.18 0.86 0.93
CA ARG A 173 -8.23 1.72 1.66
C ARG A 173 -7.82 1.07 2.97
N PRO A 174 -6.53 1.00 3.29
CA PRO A 174 -6.10 0.51 4.60
C PRO A 174 -6.58 1.46 5.70
N VAL A 175 -7.13 0.88 6.77
CA VAL A 175 -7.71 1.61 7.90
C VAL A 175 -7.07 1.15 9.19
N GLU A 176 -6.62 2.11 9.99
CA GLU A 176 -6.21 1.92 11.38
C GLU A 176 -7.13 2.75 12.28
N ASP A 177 -8.07 2.07 12.95
CA ASP A 177 -9.05 2.73 13.84
C ASP A 177 -9.15 2.00 15.17
N GLN A 178 -9.33 2.75 16.26
CA GLN A 178 -9.39 2.19 17.61
C GLN A 178 -10.68 1.40 17.88
N LEU A 179 -11.81 1.82 17.30
CA LEU A 179 -13.09 1.11 17.46
C LEU A 179 -13.04 -0.23 16.72
N ILE A 180 -12.50 -0.24 15.50
CA ILE A 180 -12.29 -1.48 14.73
C ILE A 180 -11.36 -2.43 15.48
N ASN A 181 -10.24 -1.92 16.01
CA ASN A 181 -9.31 -2.73 16.79
C ASN A 181 -9.96 -3.31 18.05
N ARG A 182 -10.85 -2.57 18.72
CA ARG A 182 -11.61 -3.06 19.87
C ARG A 182 -12.62 -4.12 19.44
N ALA A 183 -13.40 -3.87 18.39
CA ALA A 183 -14.37 -4.84 17.87
C ALA A 183 -13.72 -6.17 17.48
N ILE A 184 -12.55 -6.10 16.82
CA ILE A 184 -11.76 -7.30 16.50
C ILE A 184 -11.39 -8.09 17.76
N ARG A 185 -10.90 -7.44 18.81
CA ARG A 185 -10.53 -8.11 20.07
C ARG A 185 -11.74 -8.72 20.77
N ASP A 186 -12.84 -7.99 20.81
CA ASP A 186 -14.09 -8.44 21.44
C ASP A 186 -14.67 -9.64 20.67
N GLY A 187 -14.59 -9.63 19.32
CA GLY A 187 -15.01 -10.74 18.46
C GLY A 187 -14.25 -12.04 18.65
N TYR A 188 -12.98 -11.98 19.09
CA TYR A 188 -12.21 -13.17 19.47
C TYR A 188 -12.55 -13.70 20.88
N GLY A 189 -13.51 -13.09 21.59
CA GLY A 189 -13.96 -13.59 22.89
C GLY A 189 -13.00 -13.38 24.06
N GLY A 190 -12.09 -12.46 23.93
CA GLY A 190 -11.03 -12.16 24.91
C GLY A 190 -9.66 -12.60 24.42
N PHE A 191 -8.73 -11.65 24.45
CA PHE A 191 -7.38 -11.85 23.94
C PHE A 191 -6.37 -11.69 25.09
N PRO A 192 -5.34 -12.53 25.19
CA PRO A 192 -4.32 -12.36 26.21
C PRO A 192 -3.69 -10.99 26.15
N THR A 193 -3.42 -10.39 27.32
CA THR A 193 -2.81 -9.06 27.42
C THR A 193 -1.48 -9.02 26.67
N GLY A 194 -1.28 -8.00 25.85
CA GLY A 194 -0.04 -7.83 25.07
C GLY A 194 0.04 -8.65 23.78
N LEU A 195 -1.02 -9.42 23.44
CA LEU A 195 -1.13 -10.09 22.15
C LEU A 195 -2.22 -9.43 21.28
N HIS A 196 -2.06 -9.55 19.98
CA HIS A 196 -2.97 -9.03 18.97
C HIS A 196 -3.33 -10.14 17.97
N PRO A 197 -4.61 -10.27 17.58
CA PRO A 197 -5.02 -11.20 16.53
C PRO A 197 -4.36 -10.83 15.21
N ALA A 198 -4.03 -11.83 14.42
CA ALA A 198 -3.62 -11.63 13.03
C ALA A 198 -4.83 -11.91 12.12
N LEU A 199 -5.03 -11.05 11.12
CA LEU A 199 -6.19 -11.13 10.23
C LEU A 199 -6.04 -10.26 8.99
N PHE A 200 -6.87 -10.56 7.99
CA PHE A 200 -7.02 -9.79 6.75
C PHE A 200 -8.50 -9.54 6.54
N LEU A 201 -8.99 -8.33 6.81
CA LEU A 201 -10.39 -7.96 6.68
C LEU A 201 -10.59 -6.92 5.58
N TYR A 202 -11.59 -7.16 4.76
CA TYR A 202 -12.01 -6.28 3.68
C TYR A 202 -13.48 -5.93 3.93
N MET A 203 -13.72 -4.67 4.20
CA MET A 203 -15.05 -4.12 4.43
C MET A 203 -15.45 -3.28 3.21
N GLU A 204 -16.58 -3.60 2.64
CA GLU A 204 -17.23 -2.77 1.63
C GLU A 204 -18.43 -2.10 2.28
N VAL A 205 -18.45 -0.78 2.20
CA VAL A 205 -19.52 0.06 2.75
C VAL A 205 -20.12 0.85 1.59
N GLU A 206 -21.40 0.61 1.33
CA GLU A 206 -22.13 1.41 0.36
C GLU A 206 -22.30 2.84 0.87
N PRO A 207 -22.20 3.85 -0.01
CA PRO A 207 -22.34 5.26 0.37
C PRO A 207 -23.74 5.64 0.82
#